data_74ba6d43b0b0ca4ee2b6ea3e25c3d05c
#
_entry.id   74ba6d43b0b0ca4ee2b6ea3e25c3d05c
#
_cell.length_a   1.000
_cell.length_b   1.000
_cell.length_c   1.000
_cell.angle_alpha   90.00
_cell.angle_beta   90.00
_cell.angle_gamma   90.00
#
_symmetry.space_group_name_H-M   'P 1'
#
loop_
_entity.id
_entity.type
_entity.pdbx_description
1 polymer ?
#
loop_
_entity_poly.entity_id
_entity_poly.type
_entity_poly.pdbx_seq_one_letter_code
_entity_poly.pdbx_strand_id
1 'polypeptide(L)'
;MKIKNLLIILSSLFLSFAAFAGGHKYSGPDLTGQKVVMFGPWLSPEQETMREVGAIFEKATGATFEYGGSDSFEQQVMIDLKAGSAADLVVFPQPGLAANAAAMGGLVPLGDDIKQMVLDNYAAGQSWVDLSTYADENGNDQFNAIFFRTNVKSLVWYSPDNFEDNGY
;
A
#
# COMPACT_ATOMS: atom_id res chain seq x y z
N MET A 1 25.79 8.05 45.46
CA MET A 1 24.41 7.89 45.03
C MET A 1 23.88 6.59 45.62
N LYS A 2 22.81 6.61 46.42
CA LYS A 2 22.38 5.41 47.17
C LYS A 2 21.73 4.43 46.20
N ILE A 3 22.03 3.13 46.34
CA ILE A 3 21.55 2.03 45.46
C ILE A 3 20.03 2.07 45.19
N LYS A 4 19.21 2.56 46.11
CA LYS A 4 17.77 2.74 45.95
C LYS A 4 17.40 3.74 44.84
N ASN A 5 18.18 4.80 44.66
CA ASN A 5 17.91 5.79 43.62
C ASN A 5 18.32 5.28 42.22
N LEU A 6 19.33 4.39 42.18
CA LEU A 6 19.74 3.74 40.92
C LEU A 6 18.67 2.73 40.41
N LEU A 7 18.05 1.99 41.33
CA LEU A 7 16.97 1.06 41.00
C LEU A 7 15.71 1.76 40.51
N ILE A 8 15.37 2.94 41.03
CA ILE A 8 14.21 3.73 40.58
C ILE A 8 14.48 4.32 39.17
N ILE A 9 15.70 4.77 38.89
CA ILE A 9 16.09 5.28 37.58
C ILE A 9 16.10 4.15 36.54
N LEU A 10 16.56 2.95 36.88
CA LEU A 10 16.56 1.79 35.99
C LEU A 10 15.12 1.30 35.69
N SER A 11 14.24 1.29 36.71
CA SER A 11 12.85 0.88 36.53
C SER A 11 12.04 1.89 35.69
N SER A 12 12.28 3.19 35.82
CA SER A 12 11.65 4.23 35.01
C SER A 12 12.14 4.20 33.55
N LEU A 13 13.40 3.82 33.31
CA LEU A 13 13.91 3.63 31.94
C LEU A 13 13.30 2.41 31.26
N PHE A 14 13.04 1.31 32.00
CA PHE A 14 12.35 0.13 31.46
C PHE A 14 10.85 0.37 31.19
N LEU A 15 10.17 1.17 32.01
CA LEU A 15 8.77 1.54 31.75
C LEU A 15 8.64 2.47 30.55
N SER A 16 9.62 3.30 30.26
CA SER A 16 9.61 4.19 29.09
C SER A 16 9.79 3.42 27.76
N PHE A 17 10.51 2.29 27.77
CA PHE A 17 10.66 1.42 26.61
C PHE A 17 9.39 0.60 26.32
N ALA A 18 8.62 0.24 27.35
CA ALA A 18 7.35 -0.48 27.17
C ALA A 18 6.25 0.40 26.54
N ALA A 19 6.33 1.73 26.69
CA ALA A 19 5.36 2.65 26.09
C ALA A 19 5.55 2.85 24.57
N PHE A 20 6.72 2.54 24.01
CA PHE A 20 6.98 2.57 22.56
C PHE A 20 6.68 1.24 21.85
N ALA A 21 6.42 0.17 22.59
CA ALA A 21 6.05 -1.15 22.05
C ALA A 21 4.53 -1.35 21.93
N GLY A 22 3.76 -0.30 22.06
CA GLY A 22 2.31 -0.30 21.81
C GLY A 22 2.03 -0.37 20.31
N GLY A 23 2.24 -1.54 19.70
CA GLY A 23 1.70 -1.82 18.39
C GLY A 23 0.19 -1.56 18.42
N HIS A 24 -0.34 -0.83 17.44
CA HIS A 24 -1.78 -0.67 17.28
C HIS A 24 -2.43 -2.05 17.34
N LYS A 25 -3.23 -2.29 18.37
CA LYS A 25 -3.99 -3.53 18.47
C LYS A 25 -5.06 -3.46 17.39
N TYR A 26 -5.06 -4.41 16.49
CA TYR A 26 -6.11 -4.55 15.50
C TYR A 26 -7.48 -4.63 16.21
N SER A 27 -8.40 -3.78 15.80
CA SER A 27 -9.76 -3.68 16.34
C SER A 27 -10.86 -3.90 15.29
N GLY A 28 -10.45 -4.38 14.09
CA GLY A 28 -11.37 -4.70 13.00
C GLY A 28 -12.05 -6.07 13.19
N PRO A 29 -12.80 -6.52 12.18
CA PRO A 29 -13.53 -7.79 12.23
C PRO A 29 -12.59 -8.99 12.29
N ASP A 30 -13.04 -10.08 12.92
CA ASP A 30 -12.42 -11.39 12.83
C ASP A 30 -12.68 -11.96 11.42
N LEU A 31 -11.61 -12.24 10.67
CA LEU A 31 -11.67 -12.77 9.32
C LEU A 31 -11.23 -14.23 9.26
N THR A 32 -11.29 -14.96 10.37
CA THR A 32 -10.92 -16.38 10.43
C THR A 32 -11.69 -17.19 9.38
N GLY A 33 -10.94 -17.93 8.56
CA GLY A 33 -11.50 -18.74 7.46
C GLY A 33 -11.73 -17.98 6.16
N GLN A 34 -11.50 -16.67 6.14
CA GLN A 34 -11.48 -15.90 4.90
C GLN A 34 -10.09 -15.98 4.23
N LYS A 35 -10.09 -15.88 2.91
CA LYS A 35 -8.86 -15.79 2.11
C LYS A 35 -8.86 -14.46 1.37
N VAL A 36 -7.74 -13.75 1.42
CA VAL A 36 -7.51 -12.52 0.66
C VAL A 36 -6.38 -12.78 -0.33
N VAL A 37 -6.66 -12.58 -1.60
CA VAL A 37 -5.69 -12.73 -2.69
C VAL A 37 -5.28 -11.36 -3.19
N MET A 38 -3.99 -11.08 -3.21
CA MET A 38 -3.42 -9.89 -3.81
C MET A 38 -2.61 -10.25 -5.05
N PHE A 39 -2.79 -9.52 -6.14
CA PHE A 39 -2.04 -9.68 -7.37
C PHE A 39 -1.27 -8.42 -7.73
N GLY A 40 -0.03 -8.55 -8.17
CA GLY A 40 0.82 -7.41 -8.45
C GLY A 40 2.03 -7.70 -9.32
N PRO A 41 2.87 -6.68 -9.60
CA PRO A 41 3.99 -6.79 -10.53
C PRO A 41 5.26 -7.37 -9.90
N TRP A 42 5.29 -7.62 -8.60
CA TRP A 42 6.54 -7.99 -7.91
C TRP A 42 6.79 -9.49 -7.95
N LEU A 43 7.99 -9.83 -8.41
CA LEU A 43 8.58 -11.16 -8.35
C LEU A 43 9.64 -11.19 -7.24
N SER A 44 10.34 -12.32 -7.09
CA SER A 44 11.47 -12.43 -6.15
C SER A 44 12.54 -11.35 -6.41
N PRO A 45 13.09 -10.72 -5.36
CA PRO A 45 12.83 -10.98 -3.93
C PRO A 45 11.67 -10.14 -3.33
N GLU A 46 11.07 -9.24 -4.06
CA GLU A 46 10.06 -8.30 -3.52
C GLU A 46 8.75 -8.99 -3.13
N GLN A 47 8.37 -10.07 -3.80
CA GLN A 47 7.18 -10.84 -3.44
C GLN A 47 7.30 -11.48 -2.04
N GLU A 48 8.51 -11.86 -1.60
CA GLU A 48 8.74 -12.39 -0.27
C GLU A 48 8.45 -11.34 0.79
N THR A 49 8.89 -10.09 0.55
CA THR A 49 8.56 -8.96 1.43
C THR A 49 7.04 -8.74 1.52
N MET A 50 6.31 -8.88 0.40
CA MET A 50 4.85 -8.78 0.44
C MET A 50 4.20 -9.90 1.25
N ARG A 51 4.74 -11.11 1.19
CA ARG A 51 4.26 -12.23 2.04
C ARG A 51 4.53 -11.99 3.52
N GLU A 52 5.67 -11.39 3.86
CA GLU A 52 5.98 -11.00 5.24
C GLU A 52 4.99 -9.94 5.76
N VAL A 53 4.64 -8.95 4.93
CA VAL A 53 3.60 -7.96 5.25
C VAL A 53 2.25 -8.65 5.42
N GLY A 54 1.90 -9.58 4.51
CA GLY A 54 0.68 -10.38 4.60
C GLY A 54 0.59 -11.19 5.89
N ALA A 55 1.71 -11.77 6.35
CA ALA A 55 1.75 -12.52 7.62
C ALA A 55 1.38 -11.65 8.85
N ILE A 56 1.65 -10.35 8.80
CA ILE A 56 1.21 -9.42 9.86
C ILE A 56 -0.32 -9.28 9.82
N PHE A 57 -0.90 -9.16 8.64
CA PHE A 57 -2.34 -9.12 8.43
C PHE A 57 -3.02 -10.41 8.90
N GLU A 58 -2.49 -11.58 8.50
CA GLU A 58 -3.00 -12.89 8.94
C GLU A 58 -3.03 -13.02 10.46
N LYS A 59 -1.92 -12.65 11.11
CA LYS A 59 -1.80 -12.68 12.56
C LYS A 59 -2.81 -11.75 13.25
N ALA A 60 -3.11 -10.62 12.64
CA ALA A 60 -4.03 -9.63 13.21
C ALA A 60 -5.49 -10.03 13.02
N THR A 61 -5.85 -10.63 11.89
CA THR A 61 -7.24 -10.82 11.44
C THR A 61 -7.74 -12.25 11.48
N GLY A 62 -6.82 -13.23 11.49
CA GLY A 62 -7.15 -14.66 11.33
C GLY A 62 -7.42 -15.10 9.88
N ALA A 63 -7.34 -14.19 8.91
CA ALA A 63 -7.46 -14.53 7.49
C ALA A 63 -6.22 -15.24 6.95
N THR A 64 -6.32 -15.83 5.77
CA THR A 64 -5.18 -16.28 4.96
C THR A 64 -4.89 -15.23 3.89
N PHE A 65 -3.63 -14.89 3.69
CA PHE A 65 -3.19 -13.93 2.68
C PHE A 65 -2.32 -14.61 1.62
N GLU A 66 -2.66 -14.43 0.36
CA GLU A 66 -1.87 -14.92 -0.77
C GLU A 66 -1.47 -13.76 -1.67
N TYR A 67 -0.18 -13.69 -2.00
CA TYR A 67 0.32 -12.77 -3.02
C TYR A 67 0.78 -13.54 -4.25
N GLY A 68 0.24 -13.17 -5.42
CA GLY A 68 0.70 -13.60 -6.73
C GLY A 68 1.41 -12.46 -7.47
N GLY A 69 2.60 -12.73 -8.01
CA GLY A 69 3.37 -11.78 -8.81
C GLY A 69 3.47 -12.20 -10.26
N SER A 70 3.49 -11.23 -11.20
CA SER A 70 3.71 -11.48 -12.62
C SER A 70 4.43 -10.31 -13.28
N ASP A 71 5.39 -10.61 -14.15
CA ASP A 71 6.03 -9.61 -15.04
C ASP A 71 5.06 -9.09 -16.11
N SER A 72 4.05 -9.87 -16.43
CA SER A 72 2.96 -9.51 -17.35
C SER A 72 1.72 -8.96 -16.62
N PHE A 73 1.89 -8.49 -15.37
CA PHE A 73 0.80 -8.03 -14.51
C PHE A 73 -0.13 -7.03 -15.20
N GLU A 74 0.41 -6.00 -15.87
CA GLU A 74 -0.39 -4.92 -16.46
C GLU A 74 -1.38 -5.42 -17.52
N GLN A 75 -0.99 -6.46 -18.26
CA GLN A 75 -1.88 -7.08 -19.26
C GLN A 75 -2.86 -8.03 -18.59
N GLN A 76 -2.37 -8.87 -17.69
CA GLN A 76 -3.17 -9.91 -17.04
C GLN A 76 -4.29 -9.31 -16.20
N VAL A 77 -4.01 -8.28 -15.40
CA VAL A 77 -5.01 -7.64 -14.54
C VAL A 77 -6.21 -7.09 -15.35
N MET A 78 -5.95 -6.51 -16.52
CA MET A 78 -7.01 -5.97 -17.37
C MET A 78 -7.86 -7.08 -18.03
N ILE A 79 -7.28 -8.25 -18.28
CA ILE A 79 -8.00 -9.43 -18.76
C ILE A 79 -8.89 -9.97 -17.62
N ASP A 80 -8.32 -10.14 -16.44
CA ASP A 80 -9.01 -10.71 -15.28
C ASP A 80 -10.18 -9.82 -14.81
N LEU A 81 -10.00 -8.49 -14.83
CA LEU A 81 -11.07 -7.53 -14.55
C LEU A 81 -12.23 -7.68 -15.54
N LYS A 82 -11.94 -7.78 -16.84
CA LYS A 82 -12.97 -7.99 -17.89
C LYS A 82 -13.68 -9.33 -17.72
N ALA A 83 -12.97 -10.34 -17.28
CA ALA A 83 -13.51 -11.68 -17.06
C ALA A 83 -14.27 -11.85 -15.73
N GLY A 84 -14.22 -10.85 -14.85
CA GLY A 84 -14.77 -10.95 -13.49
C GLY A 84 -14.04 -11.96 -12.60
N SER A 85 -12.76 -12.19 -12.87
CA SER A 85 -11.89 -13.15 -12.17
C SER A 85 -10.67 -12.49 -11.52
N ALA A 86 -10.70 -11.17 -11.36
CA ALA A 86 -9.61 -10.46 -10.71
C ALA A 86 -9.44 -10.87 -9.23
N ALA A 87 -8.22 -10.72 -8.72
CA ALA A 87 -7.91 -10.87 -7.31
C ALA A 87 -8.67 -9.85 -6.45
N ASP A 88 -8.81 -10.12 -5.15
CA ASP A 88 -9.49 -9.22 -4.21
C ASP A 88 -8.78 -7.86 -4.10
N LEU A 89 -7.45 -7.87 -4.16
CA LEU A 89 -6.61 -6.69 -4.16
C LEU A 89 -5.64 -6.73 -5.34
N VAL A 90 -5.41 -5.59 -5.97
CA VAL A 90 -4.45 -5.45 -7.07
C VAL A 90 -3.49 -4.30 -6.82
N VAL A 91 -2.23 -4.48 -7.21
CA VAL A 91 -1.19 -3.47 -7.05
C VAL A 91 -0.87 -2.85 -8.41
N PHE A 92 -1.40 -1.70 -8.66
CA PHE A 92 -1.08 -0.96 -9.89
C PHE A 92 0.28 -0.26 -9.78
N PRO A 93 1.21 -0.49 -10.71
CA PRO A 93 2.51 0.18 -10.70
C PRO A 93 2.43 1.66 -11.06
N GLN A 94 1.30 2.09 -11.66
CA GLN A 94 1.07 3.45 -12.13
C GLN A 94 -0.40 3.85 -12.00
N PRO A 95 -0.69 5.13 -11.65
CA PRO A 95 -2.07 5.63 -11.53
C PRO A 95 -2.90 5.48 -12.81
N GLY A 96 -2.28 5.64 -13.98
CA GLY A 96 -2.99 5.54 -15.27
C GLY A 96 -3.64 4.18 -15.52
N LEU A 97 -3.00 3.09 -15.10
CA LEU A 97 -3.58 1.75 -15.22
C LEU A 97 -4.76 1.57 -14.26
N ALA A 98 -4.66 2.12 -13.04
CA ALA A 98 -5.76 2.13 -12.07
C ALA A 98 -6.96 2.94 -12.61
N ALA A 99 -6.71 4.10 -13.21
CA ALA A 99 -7.76 4.90 -13.84
C ALA A 99 -8.48 4.14 -14.99
N ASN A 100 -7.73 3.41 -15.83
CA ASN A 100 -8.33 2.56 -16.86
C ASN A 100 -9.18 1.43 -16.27
N ALA A 101 -8.74 0.82 -15.17
CA ALA A 101 -9.49 -0.21 -14.46
C ALA A 101 -10.78 0.36 -13.84
N ALA A 102 -10.73 1.56 -13.25
CA ALA A 102 -11.89 2.25 -12.70
C ALA A 102 -12.92 2.58 -13.78
N ALA A 103 -12.48 3.17 -14.92
CA ALA A 103 -13.33 3.51 -16.06
C ALA A 103 -14.04 2.30 -16.71
N MET A 104 -13.60 1.09 -16.41
CA MET A 104 -14.24 -0.16 -16.84
C MET A 104 -15.19 -0.75 -15.78
N GLY A 105 -15.40 -0.06 -14.65
CA GLY A 105 -16.17 -0.60 -13.53
C GLY A 105 -15.43 -1.73 -12.78
N GLY A 106 -14.11 -1.85 -12.97
CA GLY A 106 -13.31 -2.93 -12.39
C GLY A 106 -12.84 -2.67 -10.95
N LEU A 107 -13.04 -1.47 -10.41
CA LEU A 107 -12.65 -1.10 -9.06
C LEU A 107 -13.86 -0.77 -8.19
N VAL A 108 -13.83 -1.23 -6.95
CA VAL A 108 -14.85 -0.90 -5.95
C VAL A 108 -14.45 0.37 -5.21
N PRO A 109 -15.36 1.35 -5.04
CA PRO A 109 -15.09 2.51 -4.21
C PRO A 109 -14.76 2.13 -2.77
N LEU A 110 -13.73 2.76 -2.22
CA LEU A 110 -13.33 2.62 -0.83
C LEU A 110 -14.23 3.50 0.05
N GLY A 111 -14.48 3.04 1.28
CA GLY A 111 -15.31 3.77 2.24
C GLY A 111 -14.67 5.06 2.78
N ASP A 112 -15.50 5.92 3.36
CA ASP A 112 -15.06 7.17 3.98
C ASP A 112 -14.10 6.95 5.16
N ASP A 113 -14.19 5.82 5.85
CA ASP A 113 -13.27 5.40 6.90
C ASP A 113 -11.84 5.21 6.37
N ILE A 114 -11.69 4.58 5.20
CA ILE A 114 -10.38 4.41 4.52
C ILE A 114 -9.86 5.77 4.05
N LYS A 115 -10.73 6.60 3.48
CA LYS A 115 -10.38 7.95 3.07
C LYS A 115 -9.88 8.79 4.24
N GLN A 116 -10.57 8.75 5.38
CA GLN A 116 -10.16 9.45 6.59
C GLN A 116 -8.82 8.92 7.12
N MET A 117 -8.60 7.61 7.08
CA MET A 117 -7.31 7.01 7.46
C MET A 117 -6.15 7.57 6.59
N VAL A 118 -6.35 7.77 5.29
CA VAL A 118 -5.35 8.40 4.42
C VAL A 118 -5.13 9.87 4.83
N LEU A 119 -6.19 10.64 5.08
CA LEU A 119 -6.10 12.02 5.51
C LEU A 119 -5.32 12.18 6.82
N ASP A 120 -5.51 11.27 7.77
CA ASP A 120 -4.92 11.34 9.10
C ASP A 120 -3.46 10.86 9.15
N ASN A 121 -3.07 9.95 8.26
CA ASN A 121 -1.78 9.26 8.36
C ASN A 121 -0.77 9.60 7.25
N TYR A 122 -1.22 10.16 6.12
CA TYR A 122 -0.33 10.50 5.01
C TYR A 122 0.04 11.97 5.02
N ALA A 123 1.33 12.28 4.94
CA ALA A 123 1.85 13.64 5.08
C ALA A 123 1.24 14.65 4.10
N ALA A 124 0.88 14.23 2.88
CA ALA A 124 0.23 15.07 1.88
C ALA A 124 -1.31 14.95 1.89
N GLY A 125 -1.90 14.19 2.84
CA GLY A 125 -3.33 14.12 3.12
C GLY A 125 -4.23 14.14 1.87
N GLN A 126 -4.87 15.26 1.63
CA GLN A 126 -5.83 15.44 0.52
C GLN A 126 -5.22 15.14 -0.87
N SER A 127 -3.95 15.48 -1.11
CA SER A 127 -3.31 15.20 -2.40
C SER A 127 -3.25 13.71 -2.72
N TRP A 128 -3.08 12.85 -1.71
CA TRP A 128 -3.12 11.40 -1.91
C TRP A 128 -4.53 10.89 -2.20
N VAL A 129 -5.54 11.48 -1.58
CA VAL A 129 -6.95 11.19 -1.88
C VAL A 129 -7.28 11.57 -3.32
N ASP A 130 -6.89 12.78 -3.75
CA ASP A 130 -7.14 13.28 -5.11
C ASP A 130 -6.46 12.38 -6.17
N LEU A 131 -5.20 11.99 -5.93
CA LEU A 131 -4.45 11.08 -6.81
C LEU A 131 -5.01 9.64 -6.84
N SER A 132 -5.82 9.26 -5.87
CA SER A 132 -6.46 7.94 -5.74
C SER A 132 -7.92 7.95 -6.14
N THR A 133 -8.42 9.07 -6.65
CA THR A 133 -9.79 9.26 -7.11
C THR A 133 -9.83 9.19 -8.63
N TYR A 134 -10.62 8.26 -9.15
CA TYR A 134 -10.75 8.01 -10.57
C TYR A 134 -12.22 7.99 -11.00
N ALA A 135 -12.49 8.36 -12.25
CA ALA A 135 -13.83 8.26 -12.83
C ALA A 135 -14.20 6.78 -13.04
N ASP A 136 -15.40 6.39 -12.60
CA ASP A 136 -16.00 5.10 -12.88
C ASP A 136 -16.52 4.99 -14.34
N GLU A 137 -17.16 3.89 -14.70
CA GLU A 137 -17.73 3.66 -16.03
C GLU A 137 -18.84 4.64 -16.42
N ASN A 138 -19.40 5.37 -15.44
CA ASN A 138 -20.42 6.39 -15.64
C ASN A 138 -19.86 7.81 -15.63
N GLY A 139 -18.55 7.95 -15.42
CA GLY A 139 -17.86 9.24 -15.33
C GLY A 139 -17.96 9.92 -13.95
N ASN A 140 -18.38 9.20 -12.91
CA ASN A 140 -18.41 9.72 -11.54
C ASN A 140 -17.08 9.47 -10.84
N ASP A 141 -16.55 10.50 -10.19
CA ASP A 141 -15.33 10.39 -9.42
C ASP A 141 -15.53 9.54 -8.16
N GLN A 142 -14.70 8.51 -8.01
CA GLN A 142 -14.72 7.56 -6.90
C GLN A 142 -13.33 7.43 -6.28
N PHE A 143 -13.26 7.38 -4.95
CA PHE A 143 -12.02 7.05 -4.26
C PHE A 143 -11.82 5.52 -4.27
N ASN A 144 -10.93 5.02 -5.17
CA ASN A 144 -10.82 3.59 -5.48
C ASN A 144 -9.50 2.95 -5.05
N ALA A 145 -8.51 3.74 -4.64
CA ALA A 145 -7.18 3.22 -4.36
C ALA A 145 -6.53 3.93 -3.16
N ILE A 146 -5.45 3.36 -2.67
CA ILE A 146 -4.54 3.99 -1.72
C ILE A 146 -3.10 3.81 -2.22
N PHE A 147 -2.27 4.83 -2.03
CA PHE A 147 -0.84 4.73 -2.25
C PHE A 147 -0.16 4.13 -1.02
N PHE A 148 0.55 3.04 -1.16
CA PHE A 148 1.30 2.45 -0.05
C PHE A 148 2.81 2.36 -0.33
N ARG A 149 3.21 2.58 -1.59
CA ARG A 149 4.61 2.68 -2.00
C ARG A 149 4.74 3.70 -3.12
N THR A 150 5.73 4.59 -3.01
CA THR A 150 6.06 5.55 -4.05
C THR A 150 7.51 5.37 -4.47
N ASN A 151 7.76 5.43 -5.77
CA ASN A 151 9.09 5.41 -6.34
C ASN A 151 9.29 6.63 -7.23
N VAL A 152 10.46 7.24 -7.17
CA VAL A 152 10.85 8.27 -8.14
C VAL A 152 11.26 7.56 -9.43
N LYS A 153 10.42 7.59 -10.46
CA LYS A 153 10.64 6.88 -11.72
C LYS A 153 10.98 7.80 -12.88
N SER A 154 10.40 8.99 -12.93
CA SER A 154 10.44 9.87 -14.09
C SER A 154 11.58 10.88 -13.98
N LEU A 155 12.81 10.39 -13.87
CA LEU A 155 14.01 11.20 -13.93
C LEU A 155 14.46 11.35 -15.38
N VAL A 156 14.86 12.56 -15.73
CA VAL A 156 15.57 12.82 -16.99
C VAL A 156 17.06 12.60 -16.75
N TRP A 157 17.61 11.58 -17.39
CA TRP A 157 19.04 11.32 -17.39
C TRP A 157 19.65 12.00 -18.60
N TYR A 158 20.72 12.75 -18.41
CA TYR A 158 21.46 13.38 -19.50
C TYR A 158 22.95 13.21 -19.28
N SER A 159 23.74 13.24 -20.37
CA SER A 159 25.17 13.31 -20.34
C SER A 159 25.58 14.79 -20.42
N PRO A 160 26.18 15.38 -19.36
CA PRO A 160 26.61 16.76 -19.38
C PRO A 160 27.56 17.06 -20.57
N ASP A 161 28.54 16.18 -20.80
CA ASP A 161 29.50 16.32 -21.88
C ASP A 161 28.82 16.36 -23.25
N ASN A 162 27.88 15.46 -23.51
CA ASN A 162 27.10 15.46 -24.77
C ASN A 162 26.25 16.72 -24.93
N PHE A 163 25.71 17.27 -23.83
CA PHE A 163 24.95 18.52 -23.87
C PHE A 163 25.87 19.69 -24.22
N GLU A 164 27.04 19.79 -23.57
CA GLU A 164 28.03 20.84 -23.83
C GLU A 164 28.59 20.77 -25.26
N ASP A 165 28.90 19.56 -25.74
CA ASP A 165 29.40 19.32 -27.12
C ASP A 165 28.37 19.71 -28.19
N ASN A 166 27.10 19.73 -27.88
CA ASN A 166 26.00 20.11 -28.78
C ASN A 166 25.46 21.52 -28.51
N GLY A 167 26.09 22.29 -27.62
CA GLY A 167 25.75 23.70 -27.35
C GLY A 167 24.51 23.94 -26.51
N TYR A 168 24.15 22.98 -25.64
CA TYR A 168 23.04 23.10 -24.69
C TYR A 168 23.54 23.39 -23.27
#